data_a99cb46aa0a983ec63697e36d0d2f80b
#
_entry.id   a99cb46aa0a983ec63697e36d0d2f80b
#
_cell.length_a   1.000
_cell.length_b   1.000
_cell.length_c   1.000
_cell.angle_alpha   90.00
_cell.angle_beta   90.00
_cell.angle_gamma   90.00
#
_symmetry.space_group_name_H-M   'P 1'
#
loop_
_entity.id
_entity.type
_entity.pdbx_description
1 polymer ?
#
loop_
_entity_poly.entity_id
_entity_poly.type
_entity_poly.pdbx_seq_one_letter_code
_entity_poly.pdbx_strand_id
1 'polypeptide(L)'
;MRKMILQCGVLALGLMATNVMAAVSADEAAKLGKSLTPLGAEMAGNADSSIPAYTGGLPVNAGAVDSKGFLADPFANEKPLFIITASNMAQYKDKLSDGQQAMFQRYPTTYRIPVYPTHRTVAMPQKVYDAAKKSATTVTTINDGNGLANFAESRYYAFPIPKTANEVLWNHITRYHGGNLHRTITQVTPQVNGSFDSVTFEEDAGAPEDIPDLKPEESANILTFFKQEVTKPARLAGNVLLEIGR
;
A
#
# COMPACT_ATOMS: atom_id res chain seq x y z
N MET A 1 77.89 -9.71 -12.12
CA MET A 1 76.92 -9.81 -10.98
C MET A 1 75.75 -8.91 -11.29
N ARG A 2 74.70 -9.47 -11.87
CA ARG A 2 73.42 -8.71 -12.13
C ARG A 2 72.41 -9.18 -11.11
N LYS A 3 71.94 -8.24 -10.26
CA LYS A 3 70.91 -8.49 -9.32
C LYS A 3 69.50 -8.40 -10.03
N MET A 4 68.80 -9.50 -10.08
CA MET A 4 67.44 -9.56 -10.49
C MET A 4 66.56 -9.05 -9.32
N ILE A 5 65.84 -7.96 -9.54
CA ILE A 5 64.83 -7.47 -8.62
C ILE A 5 63.51 -8.12 -9.01
N LEU A 6 63.01 -8.97 -8.14
CA LEU A 6 61.67 -9.60 -8.27
C LEU A 6 60.64 -8.59 -7.81
N GLN A 7 59.84 -8.03 -8.75
CA GLN A 7 58.69 -7.20 -8.40
C GLN A 7 57.49 -8.12 -8.16
N CYS A 8 57.11 -8.26 -6.91
CA CYS A 8 55.80 -8.85 -6.52
C CYS A 8 54.68 -7.82 -6.79
N GLY A 9 53.94 -8.00 -7.88
CA GLY A 9 52.71 -7.28 -8.13
C GLY A 9 51.60 -7.82 -7.24
N VAL A 10 51.18 -7.03 -6.27
CA VAL A 10 49.99 -7.31 -5.48
C VAL A 10 48.79 -6.91 -6.34
N LEU A 11 48.09 -7.90 -6.87
CA LEU A 11 46.78 -7.71 -7.50
C LEU A 11 45.76 -7.45 -6.40
N ALA A 12 45.40 -6.19 -6.13
CA ALA A 12 44.25 -5.83 -5.31
C ALA A 12 43.00 -6.13 -6.13
N LEU A 13 42.39 -7.30 -5.94
CA LEU A 13 40.98 -7.52 -6.32
C LEU A 13 40.14 -6.64 -5.45
N GLY A 14 39.66 -5.51 -5.99
CA GLY A 14 38.60 -4.73 -5.43
C GLY A 14 37.31 -5.55 -5.46
N LEU A 15 36.95 -6.17 -4.35
CA LEU A 15 35.55 -6.62 -4.13
C LEU A 15 34.68 -5.39 -4.15
N MET A 16 34.04 -5.13 -5.28
CA MET A 16 32.82 -4.29 -5.27
C MET A 16 31.78 -5.06 -4.48
N ALA A 17 31.67 -4.74 -3.20
CA ALA A 17 30.53 -5.14 -2.39
C ALA A 17 29.30 -4.47 -3.02
N THR A 18 28.59 -5.18 -3.88
CA THR A 18 27.21 -4.85 -4.21
C THR A 18 26.47 -4.86 -2.89
N ASN A 19 25.98 -3.70 -2.45
CA ASN A 19 25.11 -3.61 -1.31
C ASN A 19 23.80 -4.35 -1.67
N VAL A 20 23.79 -5.65 -1.50
CA VAL A 20 22.56 -6.42 -1.44
C VAL A 20 21.94 -6.01 -0.11
N MET A 21 20.91 -5.17 -0.17
CA MET A 21 20.13 -4.82 1.03
C MET A 21 19.54 -6.11 1.54
N ALA A 22 20.10 -6.60 2.64
CA ALA A 22 19.72 -7.88 3.22
C ALA A 22 18.29 -7.81 3.78
N ALA A 23 17.52 -8.87 3.58
CA ALA A 23 16.31 -9.14 4.32
C ALA A 23 16.56 -8.99 5.84
N VAL A 24 15.51 -8.73 6.62
CA VAL A 24 15.69 -8.60 8.07
C VAL A 24 16.13 -9.93 8.71
N SER A 25 16.76 -9.86 9.88
CA SER A 25 17.17 -11.05 10.63
C SER A 25 15.95 -11.87 11.12
N ALA A 26 16.15 -13.14 11.41
CA ALA A 26 15.11 -14.00 11.98
C ALA A 26 14.56 -13.42 13.31
N ASP A 27 15.42 -12.80 14.13
CA ASP A 27 15.03 -12.18 15.40
C ASP A 27 14.16 -10.93 15.19
N GLU A 28 14.45 -10.12 14.16
CA GLU A 28 13.59 -9.00 13.78
C GLU A 28 12.24 -9.49 13.25
N ALA A 29 12.23 -10.47 12.36
CA ALA A 29 11.02 -11.07 11.83
C ALA A 29 10.15 -11.74 12.92
N ALA A 30 10.77 -12.29 13.99
CA ALA A 30 10.07 -12.88 15.11
C ALA A 30 9.26 -11.88 15.95
N LYS A 31 9.43 -10.57 15.74
CA LYS A 31 8.63 -9.50 16.37
C LYS A 31 7.24 -9.36 15.72
N LEU A 32 7.07 -9.81 14.48
CA LEU A 32 5.79 -9.76 13.77
C LEU A 32 4.73 -10.60 14.48
N GLY A 33 3.59 -10.00 14.77
CA GLY A 33 2.51 -10.59 15.55
C GLY A 33 2.76 -10.65 17.06
N LYS A 34 3.82 -10.00 17.58
CA LYS A 34 4.16 -9.90 19.00
C LYS A 34 4.28 -8.45 19.46
N SER A 35 5.45 -7.83 19.31
CA SER A 35 5.67 -6.40 19.59
C SER A 35 5.33 -5.51 18.40
N LEU A 36 5.36 -6.08 17.19
CA LEU A 36 4.87 -5.47 15.97
C LEU A 36 3.57 -6.17 15.54
N THR A 37 2.70 -5.44 14.83
CA THR A 37 1.55 -6.06 14.16
C THR A 37 2.03 -7.09 13.13
N PRO A 38 1.19 -8.01 12.66
CA PRO A 38 1.61 -8.97 11.63
C PRO A 38 2.19 -8.33 10.36
N LEU A 39 1.87 -7.07 10.08
CA LEU A 39 2.39 -6.29 8.93
C LEU A 39 3.42 -5.23 9.33
N GLY A 40 3.98 -5.29 10.54
CA GLY A 40 5.18 -4.56 10.95
C GLY A 40 4.97 -3.19 11.60
N ALA A 41 3.74 -2.74 11.79
CA ALA A 41 3.49 -1.52 12.57
C ALA A 41 3.67 -1.79 14.09
N GLU A 42 3.92 -0.74 14.86
CA GLU A 42 3.95 -0.86 16.33
C GLU A 42 2.60 -1.37 16.87
N MET A 43 2.66 -2.33 17.82
CA MET A 43 1.47 -2.88 18.46
C MET A 43 0.86 -1.92 19.45
N ALA A 44 1.71 -1.22 20.21
CA ALA A 44 1.30 -0.28 21.24
C ALA A 44 0.60 0.96 20.65
N GLY A 45 -0.23 1.61 21.47
CA GLY A 45 -0.71 2.96 21.19
C GLY A 45 0.37 4.00 21.40
N ASN A 46 0.13 5.23 20.94
CA ASN A 46 1.03 6.35 21.19
C ASN A 46 0.88 6.92 22.61
N ALA A 47 1.83 7.80 23.01
CA ALA A 47 1.95 8.28 24.39
C ALA A 47 0.74 9.11 24.87
N ASP A 48 0.09 9.86 23.97
CA ASP A 48 -1.08 10.70 24.27
C ASP A 48 -2.42 10.00 24.06
N SER A 49 -2.41 8.69 23.74
CA SER A 49 -3.58 7.87 23.49
C SER A 49 -4.45 8.32 22.31
N SER A 50 -3.98 9.21 21.45
CA SER A 50 -4.68 9.61 20.24
C SER A 50 -4.68 8.49 19.17
N ILE A 51 -3.71 7.56 19.24
CA ILE A 51 -3.65 6.33 18.46
C ILE A 51 -3.73 5.15 19.43
N PRO A 52 -4.80 4.34 19.41
CA PRO A 52 -4.95 3.21 20.34
C PRO A 52 -3.99 2.06 20.01
N ALA A 53 -3.79 1.14 20.96
CA ALA A 53 -3.11 -0.12 20.69
C ALA A 53 -3.86 -0.92 19.62
N TYR A 54 -3.10 -1.66 18.80
CA TYR A 54 -3.68 -2.57 17.82
C TYR A 54 -4.22 -3.83 18.51
N THR A 55 -5.49 -4.17 18.24
CA THR A 55 -6.20 -5.30 18.87
C THR A 55 -6.66 -6.36 17.87
N GLY A 56 -6.08 -6.35 16.64
CA GLY A 56 -6.43 -7.32 15.60
C GLY A 56 -7.24 -6.74 14.43
N GLY A 57 -7.61 -5.47 14.50
CA GLY A 57 -8.41 -4.81 13.46
C GLY A 57 -9.91 -5.08 13.59
N LEU A 58 -10.64 -4.81 12.51
CA LEU A 58 -12.08 -5.09 12.47
C LEU A 58 -12.36 -6.59 12.22
N PRO A 59 -13.43 -7.14 12.79
CA PRO A 59 -13.86 -8.50 12.47
C PRO A 59 -14.30 -8.62 11.00
N VAL A 60 -14.21 -9.83 10.44
CA VAL A 60 -14.50 -10.11 9.02
C VAL A 60 -15.87 -9.63 8.56
N ASN A 61 -16.86 -9.57 9.46
CA ASN A 61 -18.23 -9.16 9.17
C ASN A 61 -18.55 -7.71 9.57
N ALA A 62 -17.53 -6.90 9.92
CA ALA A 62 -17.74 -5.51 10.34
C ALA A 62 -18.34 -4.63 9.23
N GLY A 63 -18.13 -4.98 7.97
CA GLY A 63 -18.67 -4.30 6.80
C GLY A 63 -19.78 -5.12 6.14
N ALA A 64 -20.86 -5.42 6.83
CA ALA A 64 -22.01 -6.10 6.23
C ALA A 64 -22.49 -5.34 4.97
N VAL A 65 -22.79 -6.08 3.91
CA VAL A 65 -23.30 -5.51 2.65
C VAL A 65 -24.77 -5.16 2.84
N ASP A 66 -25.15 -3.94 2.49
CA ASP A 66 -26.56 -3.50 2.51
C ASP A 66 -27.39 -4.13 1.37
N SER A 67 -28.68 -3.86 1.35
CA SER A 67 -29.61 -4.38 0.33
C SER A 67 -29.32 -3.87 -1.10
N LYS A 68 -28.45 -2.86 -1.25
CA LYS A 68 -28.02 -2.31 -2.54
C LYS A 68 -26.64 -2.80 -2.97
N GLY A 69 -26.00 -3.66 -2.18
CA GLY A 69 -24.67 -4.19 -2.46
C GLY A 69 -23.50 -3.31 -1.98
N PHE A 70 -23.76 -2.27 -1.18
CA PHE A 70 -22.71 -1.42 -0.63
C PHE A 70 -22.30 -1.88 0.76
N LEU A 71 -20.99 -1.73 1.06
CA LEU A 71 -20.49 -1.97 2.41
C LEU A 71 -21.05 -0.93 3.37
N ALA A 72 -21.60 -1.40 4.49
CA ALA A 72 -22.02 -0.52 5.57
C ALA A 72 -20.80 0.09 6.27
N ASP A 73 -20.94 1.36 6.68
CA ASP A 73 -19.93 2.00 7.53
C ASP A 73 -19.99 1.40 8.95
N PRO A 74 -18.92 0.73 9.41
CA PRO A 74 -18.87 0.15 10.76
C PRO A 74 -18.90 1.19 11.87
N PHE A 75 -18.68 2.47 11.55
CA PHE A 75 -18.66 3.61 12.47
C PHE A 75 -19.79 4.61 12.23
N ALA A 76 -20.87 4.24 11.52
CA ALA A 76 -21.98 5.11 11.14
C ALA A 76 -22.60 5.92 12.29
N ASN A 77 -22.53 5.42 13.52
CA ASN A 77 -23.08 6.06 14.72
C ASN A 77 -22.06 6.92 15.48
N GLU A 78 -20.80 6.95 15.02
CA GLU A 78 -19.74 7.70 15.68
C GLU A 78 -19.88 9.20 15.40
N LYS A 79 -19.70 10.01 16.44
CA LYS A 79 -19.69 11.47 16.30
C LYS A 79 -18.27 11.99 16.28
N PRO A 80 -18.01 13.05 15.51
CA PRO A 80 -16.70 13.68 15.53
C PRO A 80 -16.40 14.25 16.93
N LEU A 81 -15.13 14.16 17.35
CA LEU A 81 -14.61 14.78 18.58
C LEU A 81 -14.76 16.30 18.51
N PHE A 82 -14.47 16.87 17.35
CA PHE A 82 -14.62 18.29 17.02
C PHE A 82 -14.61 18.47 15.49
N ILE A 83 -14.96 19.69 15.05
CA ILE A 83 -14.94 20.04 13.63
C ILE A 83 -14.05 21.26 13.44
N ILE A 84 -13.08 21.16 12.52
CA ILE A 84 -12.27 22.31 12.10
C ILE A 84 -13.02 23.04 10.98
N THR A 85 -13.12 24.35 11.13
CA THR A 85 -13.76 25.28 10.19
C THR A 85 -12.86 26.48 9.95
N ALA A 86 -13.15 27.35 9.01
CA ALA A 86 -12.38 28.57 8.81
C ALA A 86 -12.28 29.45 10.08
N SER A 87 -13.31 29.43 10.96
CA SER A 87 -13.32 30.27 12.17
C SER A 87 -12.39 29.79 13.28
N ASN A 88 -12.07 28.49 13.34
CA ASN A 88 -11.19 27.92 14.37
C ASN A 88 -9.91 27.29 13.80
N MET A 89 -9.68 27.36 12.47
CA MET A 89 -8.52 26.80 11.80
C MET A 89 -7.19 27.21 12.43
N ALA A 90 -7.08 28.45 12.91
CA ALA A 90 -5.84 28.98 13.51
C ALA A 90 -5.36 28.17 14.72
N GLN A 91 -6.28 27.53 15.47
CA GLN A 91 -5.97 26.69 16.64
C GLN A 91 -5.32 25.34 16.24
N TYR A 92 -5.44 24.94 14.97
CA TYR A 92 -4.98 23.65 14.46
C TYR A 92 -3.94 23.80 13.33
N LYS A 93 -3.38 25.01 13.17
CA LYS A 93 -2.51 25.36 12.05
C LYS A 93 -1.35 24.38 11.86
N ASP A 94 -0.69 23.98 12.93
CA ASP A 94 0.46 23.07 12.95
C ASP A 94 0.11 21.61 12.61
N LYS A 95 -1.20 21.30 12.57
CA LYS A 95 -1.75 19.98 12.22
C LYS A 95 -2.37 19.95 10.83
N LEU A 96 -2.39 21.08 10.14
CA LEU A 96 -2.99 21.25 8.81
C LEU A 96 -1.90 21.45 7.76
N SER A 97 -2.00 20.76 6.65
CA SER A 97 -1.16 21.02 5.48
C SER A 97 -1.48 22.39 4.87
N ASP A 98 -0.52 22.95 4.10
CA ASP A 98 -0.75 24.21 3.38
C ASP A 98 -1.97 24.15 2.45
N GLY A 99 -2.18 22.98 1.81
CA GLY A 99 -3.36 22.75 0.96
C GLY A 99 -4.67 22.81 1.73
N GLN A 100 -4.73 22.21 2.94
CA GLN A 100 -5.93 22.28 3.80
C GLN A 100 -6.18 23.72 4.28
N GLN A 101 -5.13 24.46 4.64
CA GLN A 101 -5.24 25.87 5.02
C GLN A 101 -5.76 26.72 3.84
N ALA A 102 -5.26 26.50 2.64
CA ALA A 102 -5.75 27.16 1.43
C ALA A 102 -7.22 26.83 1.13
N MET A 103 -7.67 25.60 1.38
CA MET A 103 -9.07 25.19 1.24
C MET A 103 -10.00 25.97 2.19
N PHE A 104 -9.61 26.17 3.46
CA PHE A 104 -10.37 27.00 4.39
C PHE A 104 -10.45 28.46 3.95
N GLN A 105 -9.38 29.01 3.37
CA GLN A 105 -9.37 30.37 2.83
C GLN A 105 -10.27 30.50 1.58
N ARG A 106 -10.23 29.51 0.69
CA ARG A 106 -10.98 29.50 -0.56
C ARG A 106 -12.46 29.23 -0.37
N TYR A 107 -12.83 28.38 0.60
CA TYR A 107 -14.18 27.90 0.84
C TYR A 107 -14.58 28.05 2.33
N PRO A 108 -14.58 29.27 2.89
CA PRO A 108 -14.68 29.50 4.33
C PRO A 108 -16.03 29.07 4.93
N THR A 109 -17.09 29.00 4.11
CA THR A 109 -18.44 28.65 4.57
C THR A 109 -18.81 27.18 4.37
N THR A 110 -18.11 26.48 3.45
CA THR A 110 -18.50 25.11 3.07
C THR A 110 -17.44 24.08 3.44
N TYR A 111 -16.16 24.43 3.43
CA TYR A 111 -15.10 23.50 3.77
C TYR A 111 -15.00 23.33 5.29
N ARG A 112 -15.00 22.07 5.70
CA ARG A 112 -14.87 21.67 7.11
C ARG A 112 -14.19 20.31 7.22
N ILE A 113 -13.48 20.07 8.29
CA ILE A 113 -12.84 18.80 8.60
C ILE A 113 -13.40 18.28 9.92
N PRO A 114 -14.33 17.31 9.92
CA PRO A 114 -14.70 16.59 11.12
C PRO A 114 -13.55 15.67 11.54
N VAL A 115 -13.18 15.71 12.81
CA VAL A 115 -12.11 14.89 13.38
C VAL A 115 -12.73 13.82 14.27
N TYR A 116 -12.48 12.56 13.93
CA TYR A 116 -13.00 11.39 14.63
C TYR A 116 -11.91 10.72 15.47
N PRO A 117 -12.27 9.86 16.42
CA PRO A 117 -11.30 8.97 17.08
C PRO A 117 -10.52 8.14 16.04
N THR A 118 -9.26 7.87 16.34
CA THR A 118 -8.45 7.01 15.48
C THR A 118 -8.80 5.54 15.72
N HIS A 119 -9.10 4.80 14.65
CA HIS A 119 -9.30 3.36 14.67
C HIS A 119 -8.19 2.65 13.91
N ARG A 120 -7.73 1.52 14.45
CA ARG A 120 -6.75 0.65 13.81
C ARG A 120 -7.47 -0.56 13.23
N THR A 121 -8.06 -0.37 12.05
CA THR A 121 -9.06 -1.26 11.44
C THR A 121 -8.49 -2.41 10.63
N VAL A 122 -7.20 -2.37 10.28
CA VAL A 122 -6.59 -3.33 9.36
C VAL A 122 -6.63 -4.73 9.95
N ALA A 123 -7.33 -5.64 9.24
CA ALA A 123 -7.29 -7.08 9.45
C ALA A 123 -7.17 -7.75 8.08
N MET A 124 -6.27 -8.72 7.96
CA MET A 124 -6.00 -9.44 6.71
C MET A 124 -6.25 -10.93 6.89
N PRO A 125 -6.54 -11.69 5.82
CA PRO A 125 -6.55 -13.13 5.86
C PRO A 125 -5.23 -13.70 6.38
N GLN A 126 -5.27 -14.83 7.09
CA GLN A 126 -4.08 -15.45 7.68
C GLN A 126 -2.97 -15.72 6.64
N LYS A 127 -3.35 -16.11 5.41
CA LYS A 127 -2.41 -16.32 4.29
C LYS A 127 -1.54 -15.08 4.01
N VAL A 128 -2.08 -13.87 4.18
CA VAL A 128 -1.34 -12.62 3.98
C VAL A 128 -0.33 -12.38 5.11
N TYR A 129 -0.70 -12.69 6.35
CA TYR A 129 0.22 -12.60 7.49
C TYR A 129 1.36 -13.62 7.40
N ASP A 130 1.04 -14.85 6.98
CA ASP A 130 2.04 -15.91 6.79
C ASP A 130 3.02 -15.54 5.66
N ALA A 131 2.51 -15.01 4.55
CA ALA A 131 3.32 -14.50 3.45
C ALA A 131 4.22 -13.33 3.90
N ALA A 132 3.68 -12.35 4.63
CA ALA A 132 4.46 -11.23 5.15
C ALA A 132 5.60 -11.69 6.07
N LYS A 133 5.33 -12.66 6.95
CA LYS A 133 6.35 -13.24 7.84
C LYS A 133 7.45 -13.95 7.06
N LYS A 134 7.11 -14.67 5.98
CA LYS A 134 8.08 -15.30 5.07
C LYS A 134 8.88 -14.24 4.32
N SER A 135 8.22 -13.26 3.72
CA SER A 135 8.82 -12.16 2.97
C SER A 135 9.86 -11.40 3.77
N ALA A 136 9.62 -11.17 5.06
CA ALA A 136 10.52 -10.43 5.93
C ALA A 136 11.98 -10.92 5.88
N THR A 137 12.18 -12.24 5.72
CA THR A 137 13.51 -12.87 5.72
C THR A 137 13.98 -13.33 4.36
N THR A 138 13.16 -13.24 3.31
CA THR A 138 13.49 -13.80 1.99
C THR A 138 13.50 -12.79 0.86
N VAL A 139 12.60 -11.80 0.90
CA VAL A 139 12.49 -10.79 -0.16
C VAL A 139 13.55 -9.74 -0.01
N THR A 140 14.19 -9.38 -1.12
CA THR A 140 15.19 -8.30 -1.18
C THR A 140 14.93 -7.42 -2.39
N THR A 141 15.40 -6.18 -2.32
CA THR A 141 15.41 -5.30 -3.50
C THR A 141 16.61 -5.62 -4.39
N ILE A 142 16.44 -5.45 -5.70
CA ILE A 142 17.48 -5.54 -6.73
C ILE A 142 17.45 -4.29 -7.61
N ASN A 143 18.45 -4.12 -8.47
CA ASN A 143 18.53 -2.99 -9.42
C ASN A 143 18.35 -1.63 -8.73
N ASP A 144 19.15 -1.36 -7.70
CA ASP A 144 19.11 -0.12 -6.89
C ASP A 144 17.71 0.19 -6.30
N GLY A 145 16.97 -0.86 -5.94
CA GLY A 145 15.64 -0.77 -5.35
C GLY A 145 14.49 -0.77 -6.35
N ASN A 146 14.77 -0.90 -7.66
CA ASN A 146 13.76 -0.87 -8.72
C ASN A 146 13.16 -2.24 -9.06
N GLY A 147 13.52 -3.29 -8.32
CA GLY A 147 12.99 -4.63 -8.52
C GLY A 147 13.01 -5.44 -7.24
N LEU A 148 12.34 -6.59 -7.26
CA LEU A 148 12.25 -7.54 -6.16
C LEU A 148 12.86 -8.89 -6.55
N ALA A 149 13.61 -9.49 -5.63
CA ALA A 149 14.04 -10.87 -5.70
C ALA A 149 13.25 -11.71 -4.69
N ASN A 150 12.98 -12.98 -5.04
CA ASN A 150 12.30 -13.99 -4.20
C ASN A 150 10.84 -13.64 -3.81
N PHE A 151 10.23 -12.66 -4.47
CA PHE A 151 8.88 -12.22 -4.13
C PHE A 151 7.79 -13.22 -4.56
N ALA A 152 7.97 -13.92 -5.69
CA ALA A 152 7.00 -14.87 -6.23
C ALA A 152 6.60 -16.01 -5.27
N GLU A 153 7.45 -16.33 -4.28
CA GLU A 153 7.20 -17.37 -3.30
C GLU A 153 6.43 -16.92 -2.06
N SER A 154 6.29 -15.61 -1.83
CA SER A 154 5.65 -15.04 -0.65
C SER A 154 5.04 -13.67 -0.94
N ARG A 155 4.08 -13.67 -1.86
CA ARG A 155 3.40 -12.46 -2.34
C ARG A 155 2.55 -11.80 -1.25
N TYR A 156 1.96 -10.67 -1.57
CA TYR A 156 1.08 -9.77 -0.82
C TYR A 156 1.75 -8.65 -0.01
N TYR A 157 2.91 -8.85 0.61
CA TYR A 157 3.53 -7.81 1.43
C TYR A 157 5.04 -8.03 1.49
N ALA A 158 5.77 -7.30 0.67
CA ALA A 158 7.18 -7.57 0.43
C ALA A 158 8.08 -7.32 1.66
N PHE A 159 7.89 -6.19 2.36
CA PHE A 159 8.78 -5.74 3.44
C PHE A 159 7.99 -5.30 4.68
N PRO A 160 7.50 -6.22 5.53
CA PRO A 160 6.76 -5.83 6.74
C PRO A 160 7.61 -5.02 7.73
N ILE A 161 8.93 -5.10 7.66
CA ILE A 161 9.87 -4.27 8.43
C ILE A 161 10.78 -3.55 7.43
N PRO A 162 10.30 -2.49 6.77
CA PRO A 162 11.06 -1.80 5.74
C PRO A 162 12.24 -1.03 6.32
N LYS A 163 13.36 -1.01 5.60
CA LYS A 163 14.60 -0.30 5.95
C LYS A 163 14.84 0.92 5.06
N THR A 164 14.20 0.97 3.89
CA THR A 164 14.39 2.03 2.90
C THR A 164 13.06 2.58 2.38
N ALA A 165 13.10 3.76 1.77
CA ALA A 165 11.93 4.36 1.12
C ALA A 165 11.39 3.49 -0.04
N ASN A 166 12.28 2.85 -0.80
CA ASN A 166 11.88 1.95 -1.88
C ASN A 166 11.12 0.72 -1.34
N GLU A 167 11.54 0.16 -0.21
CA GLU A 167 10.81 -0.96 0.43
C GLU A 167 9.41 -0.53 0.89
N VAL A 168 9.25 0.68 1.39
CA VAL A 168 7.92 1.24 1.72
C VAL A 168 7.06 1.38 0.47
N LEU A 169 7.65 1.87 -0.64
CA LEU A 169 6.96 1.99 -1.93
C LEU A 169 6.54 0.61 -2.46
N TRP A 170 7.41 -0.38 -2.37
CA TRP A 170 7.09 -1.75 -2.76
C TRP A 170 5.95 -2.34 -1.93
N ASN A 171 5.88 -2.07 -0.64
CA ASN A 171 4.74 -2.47 0.18
C ASN A 171 3.42 -1.88 -0.33
N HIS A 172 3.44 -0.62 -0.80
CA HIS A 172 2.26 -0.02 -1.42
C HIS A 172 1.87 -0.71 -2.73
N ILE A 173 2.86 -1.03 -3.58
CA ILE A 173 2.63 -1.67 -4.88
C ILE A 173 2.12 -3.11 -4.70
N THR A 174 2.73 -3.87 -3.78
CA THR A 174 2.47 -5.31 -3.60
C THR A 174 1.43 -5.65 -2.53
N ARG A 175 0.77 -4.66 -1.94
CA ARG A 175 -0.21 -4.91 -0.88
C ARG A 175 -1.37 -5.78 -1.36
N TYR A 176 -1.94 -6.53 -0.44
CA TYR A 176 -3.15 -7.32 -0.69
C TYR A 176 -4.35 -6.41 -1.01
N HIS A 177 -5.05 -6.70 -2.09
CA HIS A 177 -6.20 -5.92 -2.59
C HIS A 177 -7.55 -6.63 -2.39
N GLY A 178 -7.58 -7.77 -1.70
CA GLY A 178 -8.81 -8.52 -1.46
C GLY A 178 -9.02 -9.71 -2.40
N GLY A 179 -8.03 -10.03 -3.24
CA GLY A 179 -8.12 -11.08 -4.27
C GLY A 179 -8.51 -10.51 -5.63
N ASN A 180 -9.13 -11.34 -6.46
CA ASN A 180 -9.64 -10.89 -7.75
C ASN A 180 -10.82 -9.94 -7.57
N LEU A 181 -10.78 -8.83 -8.27
CA LEU A 181 -11.75 -7.75 -8.17
C LEU A 181 -12.48 -7.57 -9.51
N HIS A 182 -13.80 -7.53 -9.46
CA HIS A 182 -14.65 -7.02 -10.54
C HIS A 182 -15.46 -5.84 -10.02
N ARG A 183 -15.46 -4.72 -10.76
CA ARG A 183 -16.20 -3.53 -10.35
C ARG A 183 -16.62 -2.65 -11.50
N THR A 184 -17.73 -1.92 -11.33
CA THR A 184 -18.13 -0.81 -12.19
C THR A 184 -17.61 0.48 -11.58
N ILE A 185 -16.82 1.26 -12.34
CA ILE A 185 -16.30 2.56 -11.91
C ILE A 185 -16.80 3.64 -12.84
N THR A 186 -17.22 4.78 -12.27
CA THR A 186 -17.46 6.00 -13.03
C THR A 186 -16.44 7.06 -12.65
N GLN A 187 -15.59 7.42 -13.59
CA GLN A 187 -14.69 8.56 -13.48
C GLN A 187 -15.44 9.83 -13.84
N VAL A 188 -15.39 10.82 -12.97
CA VAL A 188 -16.04 12.12 -13.14
C VAL A 188 -14.99 13.21 -13.23
N THR A 189 -15.04 14.03 -14.28
CA THR A 189 -14.15 15.18 -14.48
C THR A 189 -14.96 16.47 -14.34
N PRO A 190 -14.87 17.18 -13.20
CA PRO A 190 -15.59 18.42 -12.97
C PRO A 190 -15.02 19.56 -13.85
N GLN A 191 -15.92 20.41 -14.33
CA GLN A 191 -15.60 21.59 -15.14
C GLN A 191 -15.77 22.86 -14.31
N VAL A 192 -15.11 23.93 -14.73
CA VAL A 192 -15.13 25.24 -14.04
C VAL A 192 -16.55 25.82 -13.95
N ASN A 193 -17.40 25.55 -14.92
CA ASN A 193 -18.80 26.00 -14.97
C ASN A 193 -19.77 25.17 -14.10
N GLY A 194 -19.25 24.18 -13.36
CA GLY A 194 -20.05 23.30 -12.49
C GLY A 194 -20.65 22.09 -13.20
N SER A 195 -20.48 21.94 -14.52
CA SER A 195 -20.80 20.70 -15.23
C SER A 195 -19.73 19.63 -14.98
N PHE A 196 -19.97 18.41 -15.43
CA PHE A 196 -18.97 17.33 -15.39
C PHE A 196 -19.15 16.40 -16.60
N ASP A 197 -18.02 15.86 -17.03
CA ASP A 197 -17.97 14.74 -17.94
C ASP A 197 -17.79 13.44 -17.15
N SER A 198 -18.37 12.34 -17.64
CA SER A 198 -18.22 11.04 -16.99
C SER A 198 -17.90 9.93 -17.98
N VAL A 199 -17.05 9.00 -17.55
CA VAL A 199 -16.77 7.75 -18.26
C VAL A 199 -16.97 6.60 -17.29
N THR A 200 -17.76 5.61 -17.69
CA THR A 200 -18.02 4.41 -16.89
C THR A 200 -17.26 3.22 -17.49
N PHE A 201 -16.66 2.45 -16.62
CA PHE A 201 -15.85 1.27 -16.95
C PHE A 201 -16.39 0.04 -16.20
N GLU A 202 -16.30 -1.12 -16.83
CA GLU A 202 -16.21 -2.42 -16.17
C GLU A 202 -14.72 -2.75 -16.03
N GLU A 203 -14.30 -3.11 -14.83
CA GLU A 203 -12.91 -3.30 -14.47
C GLU A 203 -12.69 -4.61 -13.76
N ASP A 204 -11.78 -5.43 -14.29
CA ASP A 204 -11.28 -6.65 -13.68
C ASP A 204 -9.82 -6.43 -13.28
N ALA A 205 -9.49 -6.71 -12.03
CA ALA A 205 -8.12 -6.66 -11.52
C ALA A 205 -7.83 -7.90 -10.68
N GLY A 206 -6.61 -8.40 -10.76
CA GLY A 206 -6.20 -9.55 -10.00
C GLY A 206 -4.68 -9.67 -9.91
N ALA A 207 -4.22 -10.44 -8.95
CA ALA A 207 -2.83 -10.78 -8.79
C ALA A 207 -2.62 -12.27 -9.11
N PRO A 208 -1.42 -12.66 -9.57
CA PRO A 208 -1.13 -14.05 -9.96
C PRO A 208 -1.47 -15.08 -8.89
N GLU A 209 -1.23 -14.76 -7.63
CA GLU A 209 -1.49 -15.64 -6.49
C GLU A 209 -2.98 -15.93 -6.23
N ASP A 210 -3.86 -15.15 -6.81
CA ASP A 210 -5.32 -15.31 -6.70
C ASP A 210 -5.94 -15.92 -7.97
N ILE A 211 -5.10 -16.30 -8.95
CA ILE A 211 -5.52 -17.02 -10.17
C ILE A 211 -5.38 -18.52 -9.95
N PRO A 212 -6.49 -19.28 -10.02
CA PRO A 212 -6.42 -20.74 -9.89
C PRO A 212 -5.44 -21.37 -10.90
N ASP A 213 -4.69 -22.37 -10.44
CA ASP A 213 -3.78 -23.20 -11.24
C ASP A 213 -2.58 -22.47 -11.89
N LEU A 214 -2.43 -21.17 -11.67
CA LEU A 214 -1.25 -20.42 -12.13
C LEU A 214 -0.07 -20.69 -11.21
N LYS A 215 1.01 -21.27 -11.75
CA LYS A 215 2.18 -21.62 -10.95
C LYS A 215 3.10 -20.42 -10.71
N PRO A 216 3.82 -20.38 -9.57
CA PRO A 216 4.74 -19.28 -9.25
C PRO A 216 5.80 -19.03 -10.33
N GLU A 217 6.34 -20.07 -10.94
CA GLU A 217 7.34 -19.95 -12.02
C GLU A 217 6.77 -19.34 -13.31
N GLU A 218 5.48 -19.50 -13.58
CA GLU A 218 4.81 -18.93 -14.75
C GLU A 218 4.51 -17.45 -14.58
N SER A 219 4.47 -17.00 -13.32
CA SER A 219 4.09 -15.64 -12.95
C SER A 219 5.16 -14.86 -12.19
N ALA A 220 6.40 -15.39 -12.13
CA ALA A 220 7.47 -14.82 -11.31
C ALA A 220 7.73 -13.32 -11.56
N ASN A 221 7.56 -12.86 -12.80
CA ASN A 221 7.76 -11.47 -13.22
C ASN A 221 6.44 -10.70 -13.39
N ILE A 222 5.32 -11.22 -12.89
CA ILE A 222 4.01 -10.56 -13.01
C ILE A 222 3.57 -10.11 -11.63
N LEU A 223 3.23 -8.84 -11.50
CA LEU A 223 2.68 -8.24 -10.28
C LEU A 223 1.16 -8.21 -10.29
N THR A 224 0.55 -7.89 -11.44
CA THR A 224 -0.90 -7.72 -11.55
C THR A 224 -1.38 -7.95 -12.97
N PHE A 225 -2.63 -8.39 -13.08
CA PHE A 225 -3.43 -8.40 -14.30
C PHE A 225 -4.52 -7.37 -14.17
N PHE A 226 -4.77 -6.62 -15.24
CA PHE A 226 -5.79 -5.59 -15.27
C PHE A 226 -6.49 -5.54 -16.62
N LYS A 227 -7.83 -5.48 -16.60
CA LYS A 227 -8.67 -5.21 -17.76
C LYS A 227 -9.62 -4.10 -17.41
N GLN A 228 -9.78 -3.14 -18.29
CA GLN A 228 -10.78 -2.08 -18.19
C GLN A 228 -11.51 -1.93 -19.52
N GLU A 229 -12.83 -1.96 -19.48
CA GLU A 229 -13.69 -1.81 -20.66
C GLU A 229 -14.62 -0.62 -20.47
N VAL A 230 -14.61 0.32 -21.42
CA VAL A 230 -15.50 1.48 -21.40
C VAL A 230 -16.91 1.04 -21.77
N THR A 231 -17.89 1.32 -20.91
CA THR A 231 -19.31 1.03 -21.16
C THR A 231 -20.15 2.27 -21.42
N LYS A 232 -19.69 3.45 -20.94
CA LYS A 232 -20.34 4.75 -21.17
C LYS A 232 -19.31 5.86 -21.30
N PRO A 233 -19.59 6.92 -22.09
CA PRO A 233 -20.73 7.14 -22.98
C PRO A 233 -20.64 6.25 -24.24
N ALA A 234 -21.75 6.12 -24.97
CA ALA A 234 -21.83 5.26 -26.16
C ALA A 234 -20.73 5.51 -27.21
N ARG A 235 -20.27 6.75 -27.35
CA ARG A 235 -19.19 7.11 -28.29
C ARG A 235 -17.81 6.53 -27.94
N LEU A 236 -17.62 6.10 -26.71
CA LEU A 236 -16.38 5.49 -26.19
C LEU A 236 -16.57 4.02 -25.83
N ALA A 237 -17.80 3.52 -25.79
CA ALA A 237 -18.10 2.15 -25.39
C ALA A 237 -17.39 1.13 -26.31
N GLY A 238 -16.90 0.04 -25.71
CA GLY A 238 -16.15 -1.00 -26.40
C GLY A 238 -14.63 -0.77 -26.49
N ASN A 239 -14.11 0.39 -26.04
CA ASN A 239 -12.67 0.53 -25.88
C ASN A 239 -12.20 -0.32 -24.68
N VAL A 240 -11.18 -1.15 -24.90
CA VAL A 240 -10.63 -2.07 -23.89
C VAL A 240 -9.14 -1.78 -23.68
N LEU A 241 -8.74 -1.65 -22.43
CA LEU A 241 -7.35 -1.67 -21.98
C LEU A 241 -7.08 -3.02 -21.31
N LEU A 242 -6.01 -3.68 -21.73
CA LEU A 242 -5.45 -4.87 -21.08
C LEU A 242 -4.03 -4.53 -20.65
N GLU A 243 -3.70 -4.78 -19.39
CA GLU A 243 -2.40 -4.47 -18.82
C GLU A 243 -1.88 -5.65 -17.99
N ILE A 244 -0.59 -5.92 -18.10
CA ILE A 244 0.13 -6.85 -17.24
C ILE A 244 1.24 -6.04 -16.56
N GLY A 245 1.08 -5.80 -15.27
CA GLY A 245 2.11 -5.18 -14.44
C GLY A 245 3.27 -6.16 -14.21
N ARG A 246 4.50 -5.70 -14.46
CA ARG A 246 5.73 -6.50 -14.30
C ARG A 246 6.76 -5.74 -13.48
#